data_2d4009acf57ea3efe0db4702384647e0
#
_entry.id   2d4009acf57ea3efe0db4702384647e0
#
_cell.length_a   1.000
_cell.length_b   1.000
_cell.length_c   1.000
_cell.angle_alpha   90.00
_cell.angle_beta   90.00
_cell.angle_gamma   90.00
#
_symmetry.space_group_name_H-M   'P 1'
#
loop_
_entity.id
_entity.type
_entity.pdbx_description
1 polymer ?
#
loop_
_entity_poly.entity_id
_entity_poly.type
_entity_poly.pdbx_seq_one_letter_code
_entity_poly.pdbx_strand_id
1 'polypeptide(L)'
;MAGKFYKGLKNINWYATTTEGAKELSKTFLTGSDFRLLFYLLSNINDDNQVKLNNYENIGNEINMTKTTIKKSIMNLKANEIIAKDIDEVKTLFINPKFFYAGNHKQIEEKQSFFDKCYKEYLDNKSKMTTNNKNTN
;
A
#
# COMPACT_ATOMS: atom_id res chain seq x y z
N MET A 1 -19.41 -26.33 2.63
CA MET A 1 -18.04 -26.12 3.10
C MET A 1 -17.71 -24.67 3.32
N ALA A 2 -17.93 -23.79 2.35
CA ALA A 2 -17.77 -22.34 2.52
C ALA A 2 -18.62 -21.79 3.67
N GLY A 3 -19.86 -22.32 3.87
CA GLY A 3 -20.76 -21.87 4.94
C GLY A 3 -20.22 -22.11 6.34
N LYS A 4 -19.53 -23.23 6.59
CA LYS A 4 -18.92 -23.51 7.90
C LYS A 4 -17.74 -22.59 8.19
N PHE A 5 -16.92 -22.33 7.18
CA PHE A 5 -15.79 -21.42 7.28
C PHE A 5 -16.26 -20.02 7.66
N TYR A 6 -17.25 -19.50 6.94
CA TYR A 6 -17.76 -18.14 7.18
C TYR A 6 -18.50 -18.00 8.51
N LYS A 7 -19.17 -19.06 8.98
CA LYS A 7 -19.86 -19.00 10.28
C LYS A 7 -18.90 -18.83 11.45
N GLY A 8 -17.68 -19.39 11.36
CA GLY A 8 -16.67 -19.26 12.40
C GLY A 8 -15.88 -17.96 12.34
N LEU A 9 -16.08 -17.17 11.30
CA LEU A 9 -15.25 -16.00 11.02
C LEU A 9 -16.10 -14.73 10.92
N LYS A 10 -16.84 -14.42 11.98
CA LYS A 10 -17.61 -13.18 12.05
C LYS A 10 -16.67 -11.99 12.11
N ASN A 11 -17.00 -10.90 11.44
CA ASN A 11 -16.24 -9.65 11.41
C ASN A 11 -14.92 -9.73 10.62
N ILE A 12 -14.87 -10.58 9.60
CA ILE A 12 -13.73 -10.64 8.70
C ILE A 12 -13.80 -9.49 7.71
N ASN A 13 -12.69 -8.79 7.59
CA ASN A 13 -12.49 -7.83 6.53
C ASN A 13 -11.84 -8.53 5.34
N TRP A 14 -12.36 -8.25 4.16
CA TRP A 14 -11.89 -8.87 2.93
C TRP A 14 -11.24 -7.84 2.04
N TYR A 15 -10.20 -8.24 1.35
CA TYR A 15 -9.72 -7.51 0.18
C TYR A 15 -9.60 -8.50 -0.98
N ALA A 16 -9.69 -7.97 -2.20
CA ALA A 16 -9.57 -8.77 -3.41
C ALA A 16 -8.28 -8.40 -4.14
N THR A 17 -7.67 -9.39 -4.79
CA THR A 17 -6.54 -9.19 -5.69
C THR A 17 -7.00 -9.51 -7.10
N THR A 18 -6.72 -8.64 -8.06
CA THR A 18 -7.03 -8.91 -9.45
C THR A 18 -6.02 -9.91 -10.02
N THR A 19 -6.45 -10.72 -10.98
CA THR A 19 -5.53 -11.66 -11.64
C THR A 19 -4.42 -10.92 -12.38
N GLU A 20 -4.75 -9.79 -13.01
CA GLU A 20 -3.77 -8.94 -13.69
C GLU A 20 -2.78 -8.33 -12.69
N GLY A 21 -3.28 -7.81 -11.57
CA GLY A 21 -2.42 -7.27 -10.52
C GLY A 21 -1.48 -8.30 -9.94
N ALA A 22 -1.97 -9.52 -9.70
CA ALA A 22 -1.15 -10.62 -9.23
C ALA A 22 -0.04 -10.96 -10.24
N LYS A 23 -0.38 -10.98 -11.52
CA LYS A 23 0.60 -11.23 -12.58
C LYS A 23 1.69 -10.17 -12.60
N GLU A 24 1.31 -8.90 -12.47
CA GLU A 24 2.28 -7.81 -12.42
C GLU A 24 3.17 -7.91 -11.18
N LEU A 25 2.60 -8.24 -10.02
CA LEU A 25 3.39 -8.43 -8.80
C LEU A 25 4.42 -9.54 -8.95
N SER A 26 4.10 -10.59 -9.70
CA SER A 26 5.03 -11.70 -9.95
C SER A 26 6.27 -11.27 -10.74
N LYS A 27 6.20 -10.12 -11.41
CA LYS A 27 7.29 -9.58 -12.23
C LYS A 27 8.03 -8.43 -11.54
N THR A 28 7.60 -7.99 -10.37
CA THR A 28 8.26 -6.90 -9.65
C THR A 28 9.47 -7.41 -8.89
N PHE A 29 10.44 -6.50 -8.69
CA PHE A 29 11.64 -6.81 -7.92
C PHE A 29 11.47 -6.40 -6.46
N LEU A 30 10.53 -7.07 -5.78
CA LEU A 30 10.30 -6.86 -4.37
C LEU A 30 11.08 -7.89 -3.55
N THR A 31 11.65 -7.43 -2.44
CA THR A 31 12.35 -8.31 -1.49
C THR A 31 11.36 -9.01 -0.58
N GLY A 32 11.83 -10.02 0.15
CA GLY A 32 11.01 -10.67 1.18
C GLY A 32 10.51 -9.68 2.22
N SER A 33 11.33 -8.71 2.62
CA SER A 33 10.92 -7.66 3.56
C SER A 33 9.80 -6.79 2.98
N ASP A 34 9.88 -6.47 1.68
CA ASP A 34 8.85 -5.69 1.01
C ASP A 34 7.51 -6.42 1.03
N PHE A 35 7.50 -7.72 0.74
CA PHE A 35 6.28 -8.53 0.79
C PHE A 35 5.75 -8.64 2.21
N ARG A 36 6.61 -8.81 3.20
CA ARG A 36 6.19 -8.87 4.61
C ARG A 36 5.50 -7.58 5.04
N LEU A 37 6.09 -6.43 4.69
CA LEU A 37 5.47 -5.15 4.99
C LEU A 37 4.16 -4.97 4.23
N LEU A 38 4.12 -5.34 2.96
CA LEU A 38 2.91 -5.26 2.16
C LEU A 38 1.76 -6.05 2.79
N PHE A 39 2.01 -7.29 3.21
CA PHE A 39 0.97 -8.09 3.85
C PHE A 39 0.57 -7.52 5.21
N TYR A 40 1.51 -6.92 5.93
CA TYR A 40 1.15 -6.19 7.15
C TYR A 40 0.21 -5.02 6.85
N LEU A 41 0.51 -4.23 5.82
CA LEU A 41 -0.35 -3.13 5.40
C LEU A 41 -1.74 -3.65 5.01
N LEU A 42 -1.79 -4.73 4.24
CA LEU A 42 -3.06 -5.33 3.83
C LEU A 42 -3.88 -5.84 5.02
N SER A 43 -3.21 -6.28 6.08
CA SER A 43 -3.92 -6.72 7.29
C SER A 43 -4.63 -5.57 8.00
N ASN A 44 -4.30 -4.32 7.65
CA ASN A 44 -4.88 -3.11 8.24
C ASN A 44 -5.63 -2.25 7.21
N ILE A 45 -5.89 -2.78 6.03
CA ILE A 45 -6.61 -2.03 4.99
C ILE A 45 -8.08 -1.85 5.39
N ASN A 46 -8.60 -0.63 5.21
CA ASN A 46 -10.00 -0.34 5.45
C ASN A 46 -10.82 -0.39 4.14
N ASP A 47 -12.13 -0.16 4.24
CA ASP A 47 -13.02 -0.21 3.09
C ASP A 47 -12.81 0.92 2.09
N ASP A 48 -11.98 1.89 2.44
CA ASP A 48 -11.61 3.00 1.55
C ASP A 48 -10.25 2.80 0.90
N ASN A 49 -9.69 1.60 0.97
CA ASN A 49 -8.36 1.26 0.45
C ASN A 49 -7.22 2.03 1.15
N GLN A 50 -7.46 2.44 2.38
CA GLN A 50 -6.51 3.20 3.19
C GLN A 50 -5.90 2.33 4.26
N VAL A 51 -4.65 2.62 4.61
CA VAL A 51 -3.98 2.06 5.76
C VAL A 51 -3.45 3.21 6.61
N LYS A 52 -3.97 3.34 7.82
CA LYS A 52 -3.46 4.32 8.77
C LYS A 52 -2.15 3.80 9.36
N LEU A 53 -1.10 4.60 9.25
CA LEU A 53 0.22 4.19 9.72
C LEU A 53 0.41 4.50 11.20
N ASN A 54 0.91 3.53 11.92
CA ASN A 54 1.53 3.73 13.21
C ASN A 54 2.98 4.20 12.98
N ASN A 55 3.70 4.62 14.04
CA ASN A 55 5.10 4.96 13.84
C ASN A 55 5.91 3.71 13.46
N TYR A 56 7.05 3.91 12.80
CA TYR A 56 7.83 2.80 12.25
C TYR A 56 8.43 1.90 13.34
N GLU A 57 8.69 2.45 14.51
CA GLU A 57 9.19 1.68 15.64
C GLU A 57 8.13 0.67 16.10
N ASN A 58 6.88 1.11 16.26
CA ASN A 58 5.78 0.23 16.66
C ASN A 58 5.52 -0.85 15.63
N ILE A 59 5.53 -0.48 14.34
CA ILE A 59 5.39 -1.44 13.24
C ILE A 59 6.51 -2.48 13.32
N GLY A 60 7.74 -2.01 13.48
CA GLY A 60 8.92 -2.88 13.56
C GLY A 60 8.85 -3.86 14.72
N ASN A 61 8.37 -3.42 15.88
CA ASN A 61 8.18 -4.30 17.03
C ASN A 61 7.12 -5.36 16.76
N GLU A 62 6.09 -4.99 16.03
CA GLU A 62 4.97 -5.90 15.71
C GLU A 62 5.37 -6.99 14.72
N ILE A 63 6.17 -6.65 13.71
CA ILE A 63 6.52 -7.58 12.62
C ILE A 63 8.00 -7.98 12.60
N ASN A 64 8.75 -7.65 13.63
CA ASN A 64 10.18 -7.97 13.74
C ASN A 64 11.01 -7.44 12.57
N MET A 65 10.87 -6.15 12.32
CA MET A 65 11.66 -5.45 11.29
C MET A 65 12.26 -4.18 11.88
N THR A 66 13.47 -3.84 11.45
CA THR A 66 14.08 -2.58 11.89
C THR A 66 13.39 -1.40 11.20
N LYS A 67 13.44 -0.24 11.85
CA LYS A 67 12.92 1.01 11.30
C LYS A 67 13.51 1.31 9.92
N THR A 68 14.81 1.07 9.76
CA THR A 68 15.51 1.29 8.49
C THR A 68 14.96 0.38 7.39
N THR A 69 14.73 -0.89 7.70
CA THR A 69 14.16 -1.85 6.75
C THR A 69 12.73 -1.45 6.35
N ILE A 70 11.92 -1.02 7.32
CA ILE A 70 10.56 -0.56 7.05
C ILE A 70 10.58 0.65 6.10
N LYS A 71 11.45 1.63 6.35
CA LYS A 71 11.58 2.79 5.45
C LYS A 71 11.94 2.39 4.03
N LYS A 72 12.91 1.49 3.88
CA LYS A 72 13.32 0.98 2.55
C LYS A 72 12.18 0.27 1.85
N SER A 73 11.44 -0.56 2.57
CA SER A 73 10.31 -1.29 2.00
C SER A 73 9.18 -0.36 1.60
N ILE A 74 8.87 0.65 2.40
CA ILE A 74 7.90 1.69 2.02
C ILE A 74 8.32 2.36 0.71
N MET A 75 9.60 2.74 0.59
CA MET A 75 10.12 3.37 -0.61
C MET A 75 10.00 2.45 -1.84
N ASN A 76 10.32 1.17 -1.68
CA ASN A 76 10.22 0.20 -2.78
C ASN A 76 8.78 -0.04 -3.20
N LEU A 77 7.84 -0.13 -2.25
CA LEU A 77 6.43 -0.29 -2.55
C LEU A 77 5.87 0.94 -3.29
N LYS A 78 6.30 2.14 -2.88
CA LYS A 78 5.93 3.36 -3.60
C LYS A 78 6.52 3.39 -5.01
N ALA A 79 7.80 3.03 -5.15
CA ALA A 79 8.47 3.04 -6.45
C ALA A 79 7.82 2.06 -7.44
N ASN A 80 7.17 1.01 -6.95
CA ASN A 80 6.49 0.02 -7.78
C ASN A 80 4.98 0.27 -7.92
N GLU A 81 4.51 1.45 -7.58
CA GLU A 81 3.11 1.88 -7.70
C GLU A 81 2.11 1.02 -6.92
N ILE A 82 2.56 0.37 -5.85
CA ILE A 82 1.67 -0.47 -5.05
C ILE A 82 0.97 0.38 -3.99
N ILE A 83 1.68 1.34 -3.43
CA ILE A 83 1.14 2.26 -2.42
C ILE A 83 1.54 3.70 -2.75
N ALA A 84 0.78 4.64 -2.21
CA ALA A 84 1.12 6.06 -2.25
C ALA A 84 0.64 6.72 -0.96
N LYS A 85 1.23 7.85 -0.61
CA LYS A 85 0.73 8.65 0.51
C LYS A 85 -0.63 9.22 0.13
N ASP A 86 -1.61 9.08 1.04
CA ASP A 86 -2.92 9.69 0.86
C ASP A 86 -2.76 11.22 0.91
N ILE A 87 -3.24 11.91 -0.11
CA ILE A 87 -3.08 13.36 -0.20
C ILE A 87 -4.06 14.12 0.69
N ASP A 88 -5.13 13.47 1.14
CA ASP A 88 -6.18 14.09 1.97
C ASP A 88 -6.05 13.74 3.46
N GLU A 89 -5.44 12.60 3.78
CA GLU A 89 -5.38 12.10 5.14
C GLU A 89 -3.94 11.99 5.65
N VAL A 90 -3.67 12.57 6.80
CA VAL A 90 -2.34 12.55 7.43
C VAL A 90 -1.99 11.13 7.88
N LYS A 91 -0.73 10.75 7.77
CA LYS A 91 -0.19 9.45 8.21
C LYS A 91 -0.98 8.26 7.66
N THR A 92 -1.45 8.39 6.44
CA THR A 92 -2.25 7.38 5.78
C THR A 92 -1.64 7.03 4.43
N LEU A 93 -1.58 5.74 4.13
CA LEU A 93 -1.22 5.24 2.82
C LEU A 93 -2.47 4.82 2.08
N PHE A 94 -2.49 5.02 0.78
CA PHE A 94 -3.54 4.54 -0.10
C PHE A 94 -2.99 3.38 -0.92
N ILE A 95 -3.69 2.25 -0.91
CA ILE A 95 -3.29 1.06 -1.65
C ILE A 95 -3.83 1.17 -3.07
N ASN A 96 -3.00 0.85 -4.06
CA ASN A 96 -3.43 0.87 -5.46
C ASN A 96 -4.50 -0.19 -5.71
N PRO A 97 -5.74 0.22 -6.06
CA PRO A 97 -6.83 -0.74 -6.29
C PRO A 97 -6.57 -1.73 -7.42
N LYS A 98 -5.64 -1.40 -8.32
CA LYS A 98 -5.21 -2.32 -9.38
C LYS A 98 -4.66 -3.63 -8.81
N PHE A 99 -3.97 -3.55 -7.67
CA PHE A 99 -3.36 -4.72 -7.03
C PHE A 99 -4.24 -5.31 -5.95
N PHE A 100 -4.76 -4.48 -5.06
CA PHE A 100 -5.56 -4.91 -3.91
C PHE A 100 -6.70 -3.95 -3.69
N TYR A 101 -7.89 -4.50 -3.60
CA TYR A 101 -9.10 -3.69 -3.49
C TYR A 101 -9.95 -4.14 -2.29
N ALA A 102 -10.35 -3.20 -1.46
CA ALA A 102 -11.25 -3.42 -0.34
C ALA A 102 -12.48 -2.52 -0.48
N GLY A 103 -13.61 -2.98 0.05
CA GLY A 103 -14.84 -2.22 0.03
C GLY A 103 -15.73 -2.50 -1.17
N ASN A 104 -16.59 -1.54 -1.50
CA ASN A 104 -17.60 -1.70 -2.55
C ASN A 104 -16.97 -1.62 -3.94
N HIS A 105 -17.12 -2.69 -4.72
CA HIS A 105 -16.55 -2.76 -6.08
C HIS A 105 -17.10 -1.71 -7.05
N LYS A 106 -18.26 -1.11 -6.75
CA LYS A 106 -18.81 -0.03 -7.58
C LYS A 106 -17.98 1.24 -7.52
N GLN A 107 -17.12 1.38 -6.52
CA GLN A 107 -16.26 2.54 -6.33
C GLN A 107 -14.82 2.32 -6.82
N ILE A 108 -14.57 1.23 -7.50
CA ILE A 108 -13.20 0.87 -7.90
C ILE A 108 -12.57 1.93 -8.83
N GLU A 109 -13.34 2.47 -9.76
CA GLU A 109 -12.84 3.48 -10.68
C GLU A 109 -12.53 4.79 -9.97
N GLU A 110 -13.37 5.21 -9.04
CA GLU A 110 -13.14 6.40 -8.24
C GLU A 110 -11.87 6.26 -7.38
N LYS A 111 -11.70 5.09 -6.77
CA LYS A 111 -10.52 4.82 -5.93
C LYS A 111 -9.25 4.73 -6.78
N GLN A 112 -9.35 4.16 -7.99
CA GLN A 112 -8.21 4.14 -8.90
C GLN A 112 -7.81 5.57 -9.30
N SER A 113 -8.78 6.41 -9.62
CA SER A 113 -8.52 7.81 -9.96
C SER A 113 -7.89 8.56 -8.78
N PHE A 114 -8.34 8.29 -7.56
CA PHE A 114 -7.74 8.89 -6.38
C PHE A 114 -6.30 8.42 -6.17
N PHE A 115 -6.04 7.12 -6.33
CA PHE A 115 -4.68 6.61 -6.25
C PHE A 115 -3.77 7.29 -7.27
N ASP A 116 -4.26 7.44 -8.50
CA ASP A 116 -3.48 8.07 -9.57
C ASP A 116 -3.09 9.52 -9.20
N LYS A 117 -3.99 10.25 -8.54
CA LYS A 117 -3.69 11.60 -8.02
C LYS A 117 -2.62 11.55 -6.94
N CYS A 118 -2.73 10.63 -6.00
CA CYS A 118 -1.73 10.46 -4.93
C CYS A 118 -0.37 10.11 -5.53
N TYR A 119 -0.35 9.23 -6.50
CA TYR A 119 0.89 8.80 -7.13
C TYR A 119 1.53 9.90 -7.96
N LYS A 120 0.72 10.70 -8.65
CA LYS A 120 1.19 11.87 -9.38
C LYS A 120 1.88 12.86 -8.44
N GLU A 121 1.29 13.11 -7.27
CA GLU A 121 1.89 13.96 -6.25
C GLU A 121 3.24 13.39 -5.78
N TYR A 122 3.30 12.09 -5.58
CA TYR A 122 4.55 11.41 -5.22
C TYR A 122 5.63 11.62 -6.30
N LEU A 123 5.29 11.46 -7.57
CA LEU A 123 6.23 11.65 -8.68
C LEU A 123 6.68 13.11 -8.79
N ASP A 124 5.77 14.06 -8.61
CA ASP A 124 6.10 15.50 -8.65
C ASP A 124 7.05 15.86 -7.53
N ASN A 125 6.82 15.38 -6.32
CA ASN A 125 7.69 15.63 -5.17
C ASN A 125 9.06 15.01 -5.36
N LYS A 126 9.13 13.81 -5.91
CA LYS A 126 10.39 13.13 -6.21
C LYS A 126 11.19 13.91 -7.26
N SER A 127 10.54 14.41 -8.29
CA SER A 127 11.17 15.22 -9.33
C SER A 127 11.73 16.52 -8.76
N LYS A 128 10.96 17.22 -7.90
CA LYS A 128 11.41 18.44 -7.23
C LYS A 128 12.63 18.20 -6.34
N MET A 129 12.63 17.10 -5.59
CA MET A 129 13.76 16.72 -4.73
C MET A 129 15.02 16.47 -5.56
N THR A 130 14.89 15.77 -6.68
CA THR A 130 16.01 15.48 -7.58
C THR A 130 16.56 16.78 -8.18
N THR A 131 15.68 17.70 -8.60
CA THR A 131 16.08 19.00 -9.14
C THR A 131 16.80 19.84 -8.08
N ASN A 132 16.28 19.88 -6.86
CA ASN A 132 16.91 20.62 -5.76
C ASN A 132 18.29 20.05 -5.43
N ASN A 133 18.45 18.73 -5.43
CA ASN A 133 19.75 18.10 -5.19
C ASN A 133 20.76 18.42 -6.28
N LYS A 134 20.32 18.50 -7.53
CA LYS A 134 21.20 18.92 -8.64
C LYS A 134 21.59 20.38 -8.53
N ASN A 135 20.73 21.23 -8.03
CA ASN A 135 20.99 22.66 -7.89
C ASN A 135 21.89 22.98 -6.69
N THR A 136 22.03 22.10 -5.73
CA THR A 136 22.91 22.29 -4.57
C THR A 136 24.35 21.82 -4.82
N ASN A 137 24.61 21.27 -5.96
CA ASN A 137 25.97 20.94 -6.38
C ASN A 137 26.58 22.06 -7.23
#